data_2f07b03bd691698f462f86ad36f39e3a
#
_entry.id   2f07b03bd691698f462f86ad36f39e3a
#
_cell.length_a   1.000
_cell.length_b   1.000
_cell.length_c   1.000
_cell.angle_alpha   90.00
_cell.angle_beta   90.00
_cell.angle_gamma   90.00
#
_symmetry.space_group_name_H-M   'P 1'
#
loop_
_entity.id
_entity.type
_entity.pdbx_description
1 polymer ?
#
loop_
_entity_poly.entity_id
_entity_poly.type
_entity_poly.pdbx_seq_one_letter_code
_entity_poly.pdbx_strand_id
1 'polypeptide(L)'
;SPRSPSNGSSRTLSVGEMYLFDTGGQYLDGTTDITRTVHWGWVSGCSPPAHPRHAPKEAYTRVLMGNIDLSRLVFPSSTAGGTVEAFARRALWDAGLNYGHGTGHGIGNFLSVHEWPVGFQSNNVPLEAGMFTSIEPGYYRDGEFGIRIEDIVLVVEAQTEKPFLTFEVVSLVPYDRKLIDLSLLSPEQIRYLNSYYEKIRAHVGPELRRQRLEEAYEWLQESTEP
;
A
#
# COMPACT_ATOMS: atom_id res chain seq x y z
N SER A 1 -14.60 8.27 -11.78
CA SER A 1 -15.40 7.06 -11.95
C SER A 1 -14.72 6.11 -12.92
N PRO A 2 -14.79 4.79 -12.69
CA PRO A 2 -14.19 3.83 -13.57
C PRO A 2 -14.79 3.96 -14.98
N ARG A 3 -13.94 4.07 -15.99
CA ARG A 3 -14.36 4.14 -17.38
C ARG A 3 -14.64 2.73 -17.86
N SER A 4 -15.81 2.51 -18.41
CA SER A 4 -16.18 1.21 -18.96
C SER A 4 -15.32 0.89 -20.20
N PRO A 5 -14.76 -0.32 -20.32
CA PRO A 5 -14.06 -0.75 -21.54
C PRO A 5 -14.89 -0.63 -22.81
N SER A 6 -16.21 -0.75 -22.70
CA SER A 6 -17.14 -0.61 -23.84
C SER A 6 -17.18 0.81 -24.44
N ASN A 7 -16.65 1.82 -23.74
CA ASN A 7 -16.64 3.20 -24.24
C ASN A 7 -15.39 3.56 -25.05
N GLY A 8 -14.57 2.58 -25.44
CA GLY A 8 -13.32 2.81 -26.17
C GLY A 8 -12.26 3.59 -25.38
N SER A 9 -12.43 3.68 -24.06
CA SER A 9 -11.52 4.38 -23.16
C SER A 9 -10.40 3.50 -22.61
N SER A 10 -10.46 2.19 -22.83
CA SER A 10 -9.43 1.25 -22.41
C SER A 10 -8.22 1.29 -23.34
N ARG A 11 -7.05 1.15 -22.78
CA ARG A 11 -5.78 1.08 -23.49
C ARG A 11 -5.13 -0.28 -23.25
N THR A 12 -4.45 -0.80 -24.23
CA THR A 12 -3.63 -2.01 -24.07
C THR A 12 -2.48 -1.72 -23.09
N LEU A 13 -2.26 -2.65 -22.17
CA LEU A 13 -1.14 -2.57 -21.24
C LEU A 13 0.19 -2.70 -21.99
N SER A 14 1.20 -1.94 -21.55
CA SER A 14 2.53 -1.94 -22.12
C SER A 14 3.54 -2.43 -21.08
N VAL A 15 4.45 -3.31 -21.49
CA VAL A 15 5.55 -3.79 -20.64
C VAL A 15 6.57 -2.69 -20.32
N GLY A 16 6.59 -1.60 -21.09
CA GLY A 16 7.51 -0.47 -20.91
C GLY A 16 7.05 0.59 -19.93
N GLU A 17 5.86 0.43 -19.34
CA GLU A 17 5.24 1.44 -18.47
C GLU A 17 4.90 0.87 -17.09
N MET A 18 4.89 1.74 -16.10
CA MET A 18 4.31 1.42 -14.79
C MET A 18 2.79 1.32 -14.91
N TYR A 19 2.23 0.34 -14.24
CA TYR A 19 0.79 0.14 -14.16
C TYR A 19 0.33 0.27 -12.71
N LEU A 20 -0.40 1.34 -12.43
CA LEU A 20 -1.10 1.54 -11.17
C LEU A 20 -2.54 1.05 -11.34
N PHE A 21 -2.96 0.14 -10.49
CA PHE A 21 -4.35 -0.32 -10.44
C PHE A 21 -4.87 -0.29 -9.02
N ASP A 22 -6.07 0.18 -8.90
CA ASP A 22 -6.85 0.27 -7.69
C ASP A 22 -8.09 -0.61 -7.86
N THR A 23 -8.30 -1.53 -6.95
CA THR A 23 -9.38 -2.52 -7.07
C THR A 23 -9.93 -2.90 -5.70
N GLY A 24 -11.24 -3.11 -5.66
CA GLY A 24 -11.94 -3.55 -4.47
C GLY A 24 -13.16 -4.40 -4.80
N GLY A 25 -13.57 -5.19 -3.83
CA GLY A 25 -14.77 -6.00 -3.87
C GLY A 25 -15.68 -5.70 -2.67
N GLN A 26 -16.98 -5.72 -2.92
CA GLN A 26 -17.99 -5.56 -1.89
C GLN A 26 -18.59 -6.93 -1.56
N TYR A 27 -18.47 -7.33 -0.29
CA TYR A 27 -18.96 -8.59 0.23
C TYR A 27 -19.97 -8.34 1.37
N LEU A 28 -20.73 -9.36 1.76
CA LEU A 28 -21.62 -9.26 2.92
C LEU A 28 -20.85 -9.07 4.23
N ASP A 29 -19.65 -9.63 4.30
CA ASP A 29 -18.81 -9.66 5.50
C ASP A 29 -17.75 -8.57 5.52
N GLY A 30 -17.62 -7.76 4.47
CA GLY A 30 -16.63 -6.69 4.40
C GLY A 30 -16.38 -6.15 3.01
N THR A 31 -15.54 -5.14 2.95
CA THR A 31 -15.12 -4.44 1.74
C THR A 31 -13.61 -4.61 1.59
N THR A 32 -13.14 -4.93 0.39
CA THR A 32 -11.71 -4.87 0.06
C THR A 32 -11.41 -3.59 -0.73
N ASP A 33 -10.23 -3.03 -0.50
CA ASP A 33 -9.73 -1.86 -1.18
C ASP A 33 -8.20 -1.97 -1.20
N ILE A 34 -7.61 -2.00 -2.39
CA ILE A 34 -6.18 -2.22 -2.53
C ILE A 34 -5.64 -1.59 -3.81
N THR A 35 -4.56 -0.85 -3.68
CA THR A 35 -3.80 -0.34 -4.81
C THR A 35 -2.43 -0.98 -4.86
N ARG A 36 -2.04 -1.40 -6.05
CA ARG A 36 -0.66 -1.78 -6.37
C ARG A 36 -0.17 -1.03 -7.60
N THR A 37 1.12 -0.79 -7.62
CA THR A 37 1.85 -0.29 -8.78
C THR A 37 2.88 -1.32 -9.15
N VAL A 38 2.88 -1.75 -10.41
CA VAL A 38 3.76 -2.81 -10.94
C VAL A 38 4.42 -2.38 -12.25
N HIS A 39 5.51 -3.07 -12.62
CA HIS A 39 6.19 -2.88 -13.89
C HIS A 39 6.62 -4.23 -14.47
N TRP A 40 5.95 -4.71 -15.51
CA TRP A 40 6.22 -6.05 -16.06
C TRP A 40 7.56 -6.17 -16.81
N GLY A 41 7.97 -5.09 -17.50
CA GLY A 41 9.17 -5.08 -18.33
C GLY A 41 10.43 -4.52 -17.65
N TRP A 42 10.41 -4.29 -16.34
CA TRP A 42 11.58 -3.77 -15.65
C TRP A 42 12.66 -4.86 -15.58
N VAL A 43 13.62 -4.76 -16.50
CA VAL A 43 14.89 -5.46 -16.43
C VAL A 43 15.94 -4.39 -16.15
N SER A 44 16.89 -4.68 -15.26
CA SER A 44 18.03 -3.81 -14.96
C SER A 44 18.67 -3.30 -16.25
N GLY A 45 18.48 -2.02 -16.57
CA GLY A 45 18.99 -1.41 -17.79
C GLY A 45 18.05 -0.45 -18.53
N CYS A 46 16.81 -0.24 -18.08
CA CYS A 46 16.01 0.87 -18.59
C CYS A 46 16.74 2.18 -18.33
N SER A 47 17.01 2.93 -19.39
CA SER A 47 17.65 4.24 -19.31
C SER A 47 16.92 5.10 -18.29
N PRO A 48 17.62 5.76 -17.35
CA PRO A 48 17.00 6.68 -16.44
C PRO A 48 16.28 7.77 -17.26
N PRO A 49 15.10 8.24 -16.80
CA PRO A 49 14.45 9.38 -17.42
C PRO A 49 15.44 10.55 -17.49
N ALA A 50 15.32 11.41 -18.49
CA ALA A 50 16.26 12.47 -18.83
C ALA A 50 16.53 13.50 -17.70
N HIS A 51 15.92 13.34 -16.53
CA HIS A 51 16.17 14.11 -15.31
C HIS A 51 16.63 13.21 -14.18
N PRO A 52 17.85 13.41 -13.62
CA PRO A 52 18.47 12.54 -12.60
C PRO A 52 17.85 12.67 -11.19
N ARG A 53 16.78 13.43 -11.01
CA ARG A 53 16.14 13.58 -9.70
C ARG A 53 14.92 12.66 -9.60
N HIS A 54 15.04 11.63 -8.77
CA HIS A 54 14.00 10.68 -8.39
C HIS A 54 13.55 9.72 -9.51
N ALA A 55 14.39 8.71 -9.75
CA ALA A 55 14.02 7.57 -10.58
C ALA A 55 12.72 6.89 -10.07
N PRO A 56 11.90 6.29 -10.95
CA PRO A 56 10.67 5.60 -10.53
C PRO A 56 10.88 4.61 -9.37
N LYS A 57 12.02 3.93 -9.35
CA LYS A 57 12.39 2.98 -8.29
C LYS A 57 12.60 3.67 -6.93
N GLU A 58 13.28 4.82 -6.90
CA GLU A 58 13.43 5.60 -5.67
C GLU A 58 12.07 6.11 -5.17
N ALA A 59 11.25 6.67 -6.06
CA ALA A 59 9.93 7.17 -5.70
C ALA A 59 9.02 6.05 -5.17
N TYR A 60 9.03 4.87 -5.83
CA TYR A 60 8.29 3.70 -5.37
C TYR A 60 8.73 3.26 -3.97
N THR A 61 10.04 3.18 -3.76
CA THR A 61 10.59 2.78 -2.46
C THR A 61 10.21 3.77 -1.36
N ARG A 62 10.24 5.08 -1.63
CA ARG A 62 9.82 6.09 -0.66
C ARG A 62 8.32 6.04 -0.33
N VAL A 63 7.48 5.75 -1.32
CA VAL A 63 6.04 5.50 -1.08
C VAL A 63 5.86 4.26 -0.20
N LEU A 64 6.57 3.17 -0.50
CA LEU A 64 6.55 1.95 0.32
C LEU A 64 7.05 2.19 1.76
N MET A 65 8.14 2.96 1.93
CA MET A 65 8.63 3.35 3.26
C MET A 65 7.55 4.07 4.07
N GLY A 66 6.82 4.98 3.43
CA GLY A 66 5.71 5.69 4.08
C GLY A 66 4.56 4.77 4.46
N ASN A 67 4.17 3.83 3.59
CA ASN A 67 3.17 2.81 3.89
C ASN A 67 3.60 1.96 5.10
N ILE A 68 4.84 1.45 5.09
CA ILE A 68 5.40 0.63 6.18
C ILE A 68 5.48 1.43 7.49
N ASP A 69 5.98 2.67 7.45
CA ASP A 69 6.22 3.45 8.67
C ASP A 69 4.91 3.84 9.37
N LEU A 70 3.84 4.12 8.62
CA LEU A 70 2.53 4.32 9.21
C LEU A 70 1.92 3.00 9.68
N SER A 71 2.00 1.92 8.89
CA SER A 71 1.41 0.61 9.23
C SER A 71 2.00 -0.03 10.50
N ARG A 72 3.26 0.25 10.82
CA ARG A 72 3.94 -0.28 12.02
C ARG A 72 3.96 0.68 13.21
N LEU A 73 3.28 1.83 13.09
CA LEU A 73 3.29 2.84 14.14
C LEU A 73 2.56 2.35 15.40
N VAL A 74 3.15 2.64 16.55
CA VAL A 74 2.51 2.53 17.86
C VAL A 74 2.25 3.94 18.38
N PHE A 75 1.00 4.24 18.74
CA PHE A 75 0.57 5.61 19.08
C PHE A 75 -0.42 5.61 20.26
N PRO A 76 -0.49 6.70 21.03
CA PRO A 76 -1.42 6.79 22.16
C PRO A 76 -2.88 6.63 21.73
N SER A 77 -3.70 5.96 22.53
CA SER A 77 -5.15 5.96 22.37
C SER A 77 -5.68 7.40 22.32
N SER A 78 -6.80 7.60 21.65
CA SER A 78 -7.38 8.92 21.39
C SER A 78 -6.60 9.82 20.42
N THR A 79 -5.65 9.26 19.66
CA THR A 79 -4.95 9.97 18.58
C THR A 79 -5.81 9.98 17.32
N ALA A 80 -6.03 11.16 16.75
CA ALA A 80 -6.69 11.29 15.45
C ALA A 80 -5.74 10.89 14.31
N GLY A 81 -6.31 10.30 13.25
CA GLY A 81 -5.52 9.84 12.09
C GLY A 81 -4.69 10.96 11.44
N GLY A 82 -5.22 12.19 11.36
CA GLY A 82 -4.49 13.34 10.83
C GLY A 82 -3.21 13.70 11.61
N THR A 83 -3.14 13.35 12.90
CA THR A 83 -1.95 13.58 13.73
C THR A 83 -0.77 12.70 13.31
N VAL A 84 -1.04 11.50 12.81
CA VAL A 84 -0.02 10.50 12.45
C VAL A 84 0.22 10.39 10.94
N GLU A 85 -0.53 11.10 10.12
CA GLU A 85 -0.42 11.06 8.65
C GLU A 85 1.00 11.36 8.16
N ALA A 86 1.72 12.25 8.83
CA ALA A 86 3.08 12.64 8.46
C ALA A 86 4.07 11.45 8.40
N PHE A 87 3.81 10.36 9.11
CA PHE A 87 4.63 9.15 9.03
C PHE A 87 4.61 8.52 7.63
N ALA A 88 3.47 8.58 6.93
CA ALA A 88 3.37 8.13 5.56
C ALA A 88 4.04 9.08 4.55
N ARG A 89 4.17 10.36 4.89
CA ARG A 89 4.73 11.39 3.99
C ARG A 89 6.24 11.59 4.17
N ARG A 90 6.76 11.28 5.34
CA ARG A 90 8.13 11.63 5.76
C ARG A 90 9.18 11.22 4.74
N ALA A 91 9.18 9.97 4.28
CA ALA A 91 10.20 9.49 3.34
C ALA A 91 10.17 10.24 1.98
N LEU A 92 9.01 10.72 1.55
CA LEU A 92 8.87 11.59 0.37
C LEU A 92 9.34 13.00 0.68
N TRP A 93 8.97 13.59 1.81
CA TRP A 93 9.39 14.94 2.21
C TRP A 93 10.90 15.06 2.36
N ASP A 94 11.58 14.03 2.87
CA ASP A 94 13.05 13.96 2.96
C ASP A 94 13.72 14.13 1.58
N ALA A 95 12.99 13.82 0.49
CA ALA A 95 13.44 14.01 -0.89
C ALA A 95 12.80 15.22 -1.59
N GLY A 96 12.03 16.05 -0.88
CA GLY A 96 11.30 17.18 -1.46
C GLY A 96 10.11 16.77 -2.33
N LEU A 97 9.57 15.56 -2.14
CA LEU A 97 8.42 15.00 -2.84
C LEU A 97 7.17 15.05 -1.97
N ASN A 98 5.98 15.06 -2.59
CA ASN A 98 4.71 15.04 -1.90
C ASN A 98 3.61 14.49 -2.82
N TYR A 99 2.41 14.22 -2.26
CA TYR A 99 1.21 13.87 -2.99
C TYR A 99 0.02 14.71 -2.52
N GLY A 100 -0.93 14.97 -3.41
CA GLY A 100 -2.03 15.92 -3.23
C GLY A 100 -3.35 15.30 -2.78
N HIS A 101 -3.34 14.11 -2.16
CA HIS A 101 -4.56 13.46 -1.64
C HIS A 101 -4.39 13.04 -0.17
N GLY A 102 -5.48 12.64 0.48
CA GLY A 102 -5.44 12.08 1.83
C GLY A 102 -4.68 10.74 1.85
N THR A 103 -4.06 10.43 2.97
CA THR A 103 -3.28 9.19 3.12
C THR A 103 -4.14 7.95 3.36
N GLY A 104 -5.43 8.14 3.64
CA GLY A 104 -6.35 7.04 3.84
C GLY A 104 -7.65 7.47 4.48
N HIS A 105 -8.59 6.56 4.48
CA HIS A 105 -9.97 6.76 4.91
C HIS A 105 -10.46 5.53 5.70
N GLY A 106 -11.58 5.68 6.40
CA GLY A 106 -12.28 4.54 7.01
C GLY A 106 -12.82 3.59 5.94
N ILE A 107 -12.90 2.31 6.28
CA ILE A 107 -13.48 1.25 5.43
C ILE A 107 -14.74 0.72 6.10
N GLY A 108 -15.88 0.77 5.39
CA GLY A 108 -17.14 0.21 5.87
C GLY A 108 -17.19 -1.31 5.70
N ASN A 109 -17.78 -2.00 6.68
CA ASN A 109 -17.90 -3.46 6.63
C ASN A 109 -18.94 -3.93 5.59
N PHE A 110 -20.01 -3.19 5.42
CA PHE A 110 -21.13 -3.60 4.55
C PHE A 110 -21.30 -2.70 3.33
N LEU A 111 -21.18 -1.40 3.51
CA LEU A 111 -21.25 -0.37 2.47
C LEU A 111 -20.17 0.68 2.75
N SER A 112 -19.97 1.57 1.79
CA SER A 112 -19.06 2.72 1.89
C SER A 112 -17.60 2.31 2.01
N VAL A 113 -16.97 2.06 0.86
CA VAL A 113 -15.51 1.90 0.82
C VAL A 113 -14.82 3.13 1.44
N HIS A 114 -15.35 4.33 1.25
CA HIS A 114 -14.95 5.55 1.95
C HIS A 114 -15.89 5.80 3.14
N GLU A 115 -15.65 5.12 4.25
CA GLU A 115 -16.46 5.26 5.46
C GLU A 115 -16.02 6.48 6.29
N TRP A 116 -16.84 7.51 6.25
CA TRP A 116 -16.68 8.72 7.05
C TRP A 116 -17.10 8.48 8.52
N PRO A 117 -16.50 9.15 9.55
CA PRO A 117 -15.57 10.30 9.47
C PRO A 117 -14.09 9.93 9.70
N VAL A 118 -13.75 8.68 9.84
CA VAL A 118 -12.39 8.23 10.19
C VAL A 118 -11.47 8.28 8.97
N GLY A 119 -10.18 8.51 9.18
CA GLY A 119 -9.15 8.47 8.14
C GLY A 119 -7.90 9.27 8.50
N PHE A 120 -6.91 9.19 7.61
CA PHE A 120 -5.65 9.93 7.70
C PHE A 120 -5.71 11.23 6.90
N GLN A 121 -6.61 12.11 7.29
CA GLN A 121 -6.77 13.44 6.71
C GLN A 121 -7.07 14.44 7.84
N SER A 122 -7.24 15.69 7.52
CA SER A 122 -7.48 16.76 8.51
C SER A 122 -8.84 16.61 9.19
N ASN A 123 -8.98 15.65 10.07
CA ASN A 123 -10.11 15.53 10.99
C ASN A 123 -9.60 15.25 12.41
N ASN A 124 -10.46 15.47 13.40
CA ASN A 124 -10.14 15.28 14.80
C ASN A 124 -10.80 14.03 15.40
N VAL A 125 -11.26 13.10 14.57
CA VAL A 125 -11.87 11.86 15.05
C VAL A 125 -10.76 10.91 15.48
N PRO A 126 -10.75 10.49 16.76
CA PRO A 126 -9.77 9.51 17.24
C PRO A 126 -9.92 8.16 16.54
N LEU A 127 -8.79 7.51 16.32
CA LEU A 127 -8.77 6.10 15.94
C LEU A 127 -9.11 5.24 17.16
N GLU A 128 -9.92 4.22 16.97
CA GLU A 128 -10.32 3.26 18.00
C GLU A 128 -10.09 1.82 17.54
N ALA A 129 -9.79 0.92 18.47
CA ALA A 129 -9.62 -0.50 18.15
C ALA A 129 -10.90 -1.07 17.51
N GLY A 130 -10.72 -1.87 16.47
CA GLY A 130 -11.81 -2.42 15.66
C GLY A 130 -12.15 -1.61 14.41
N MET A 131 -11.61 -0.40 14.24
CA MET A 131 -11.79 0.38 13.02
C MET A 131 -10.90 -0.14 11.89
N PHE A 132 -11.44 -0.20 10.68
CA PHE A 132 -10.68 -0.45 9.45
C PHE A 132 -10.42 0.86 8.72
N THR A 133 -9.17 1.04 8.25
CA THR A 133 -8.77 2.19 7.45
C THR A 133 -7.89 1.77 6.30
N SER A 134 -7.85 2.55 5.20
CA SER A 134 -6.79 2.43 4.20
C SER A 134 -5.53 3.18 4.65
N ILE A 135 -4.37 2.73 4.16
CA ILE A 135 -3.09 3.47 4.20
C ILE A 135 -2.57 3.47 2.76
N GLU A 136 -2.63 4.63 2.09
CA GLU A 136 -2.48 4.73 0.64
C GLU A 136 -1.57 5.90 0.19
N PRO A 137 -0.35 6.03 0.70
CA PRO A 137 0.57 7.04 0.19
C PRO A 137 0.83 6.86 -1.30
N GLY A 138 1.14 7.96 -1.99
CA GLY A 138 1.42 7.93 -3.41
C GLY A 138 2.45 8.97 -3.84
N TYR A 139 2.83 8.93 -5.11
CA TYR A 139 3.60 9.97 -5.79
C TYR A 139 3.24 9.99 -7.27
N TYR A 140 3.01 11.18 -7.80
CA TYR A 140 2.55 11.34 -9.18
C TYR A 140 3.39 12.38 -9.88
N ARG A 141 3.97 12.01 -11.02
CA ARG A 141 4.75 12.87 -11.87
C ARG A 141 4.04 13.09 -13.19
N ASP A 142 3.51 14.28 -13.37
CA ASP A 142 2.67 14.62 -14.51
C ASP A 142 3.34 14.27 -15.84
N GLY A 143 2.61 13.54 -16.69
CA GLY A 143 3.08 13.11 -18.00
C GLY A 143 4.12 11.97 -18.00
N GLU A 144 4.54 11.47 -16.82
CA GLU A 144 5.56 10.43 -16.73
C GLU A 144 5.02 9.15 -16.07
N PHE A 145 4.73 9.17 -14.75
CA PHE A 145 4.24 8.00 -14.02
C PHE A 145 3.47 8.37 -12.76
N GLY A 146 2.70 7.42 -12.25
CA GLY A 146 2.06 7.49 -10.94
C GLY A 146 2.32 6.24 -10.12
N ILE A 147 2.44 6.43 -8.82
CA ILE A 147 2.64 5.36 -7.83
C ILE A 147 1.63 5.56 -6.71
N ARG A 148 0.91 4.50 -6.34
CA ARG A 148 0.21 4.38 -5.06
C ARG A 148 0.39 2.97 -4.55
N ILE A 149 0.61 2.84 -3.26
CA ILE A 149 0.64 1.57 -2.53
C ILE A 149 -0.37 1.69 -1.43
N GLU A 150 -1.37 0.84 -1.46
CA GLU A 150 -2.47 0.87 -0.52
C GLU A 150 -2.72 -0.49 0.10
N ASP A 151 -2.91 -0.47 1.39
CA ASP A 151 -3.34 -1.61 2.19
C ASP A 151 -4.45 -1.20 3.15
N ILE A 152 -5.37 -2.12 3.42
CA ILE A 152 -6.31 -1.97 4.55
C ILE A 152 -5.62 -2.44 5.82
N VAL A 153 -5.79 -1.67 6.87
CA VAL A 153 -5.35 -2.00 8.22
C VAL A 153 -6.51 -2.01 9.21
N LEU A 154 -6.42 -2.91 10.18
CA LEU A 154 -7.27 -2.94 11.36
C LEU A 154 -6.54 -2.23 12.50
N VAL A 155 -7.20 -1.28 13.15
CA VAL A 155 -6.70 -0.66 14.38
C VAL A 155 -6.85 -1.67 15.52
N VAL A 156 -5.75 -1.96 16.21
CA VAL A 156 -5.71 -2.92 17.32
C VAL A 156 -4.99 -2.32 18.53
N GLU A 157 -5.24 -2.90 19.71
CA GLU A 157 -4.50 -2.54 20.91
C GLU A 157 -3.03 -3.00 20.81
N ALA A 158 -2.11 -2.09 21.13
CA ALA A 158 -0.70 -2.41 21.20
C ALA A 158 -0.35 -3.07 22.56
N GLN A 159 0.64 -3.98 22.54
CA GLN A 159 1.13 -4.65 23.73
C GLN A 159 2.06 -3.71 24.53
N THR A 160 1.49 -2.76 25.26
CA THR A 160 2.19 -1.73 26.03
C THR A 160 1.57 -1.58 27.43
N GLU A 161 2.31 -1.04 28.39
CA GLU A 161 1.80 -0.80 29.76
C GLU A 161 0.68 0.27 29.81
N LYS A 162 0.71 1.20 28.88
CA LYS A 162 -0.30 2.27 28.74
C LYS A 162 -1.22 2.00 27.56
N PRO A 163 -2.40 2.60 27.49
CA PRO A 163 -3.33 2.39 26.38
C PRO A 163 -2.80 3.02 25.09
N PHE A 164 -2.16 2.20 24.27
CA PHE A 164 -1.67 2.53 22.94
C PHE A 164 -2.36 1.65 21.90
N LEU A 165 -2.38 2.13 20.69
CA LEU A 165 -2.90 1.46 19.51
C LEU A 165 -1.79 1.23 18.50
N THR A 166 -2.02 0.29 17.61
CA THR A 166 -1.18 0.02 16.43
C THR A 166 -2.07 -0.50 15.31
N PHE A 167 -1.47 -0.88 14.20
CA PHE A 167 -2.20 -1.40 13.06
C PHE A 167 -1.83 -2.85 12.77
N GLU A 168 -2.82 -3.64 12.38
CA GLU A 168 -2.64 -4.94 11.76
C GLU A 168 -3.02 -4.85 10.29
N VAL A 169 -2.06 -5.07 9.38
CA VAL A 169 -2.31 -5.09 7.94
C VAL A 169 -3.10 -6.35 7.59
N VAL A 170 -4.28 -6.16 6.96
CA VAL A 170 -5.16 -7.26 6.54
C VAL A 170 -5.13 -7.51 5.04
N SER A 171 -4.67 -6.57 4.23
CA SER A 171 -4.39 -6.79 2.81
C SER A 171 -3.24 -7.79 2.63
N LEU A 172 -3.37 -8.72 1.68
CA LEU A 172 -2.43 -9.83 1.49
C LEU A 172 -2.00 -9.94 0.01
N VAL A 173 -1.41 -8.88 -0.54
CA VAL A 173 -0.89 -8.82 -1.92
C VAL A 173 0.56 -8.36 -1.90
N PRO A 174 1.50 -9.08 -2.56
CA PRO A 174 2.90 -8.67 -2.61
C PRO A 174 3.11 -7.30 -3.27
N TYR A 175 4.17 -6.60 -2.85
CA TYR A 175 4.69 -5.43 -3.55
C TYR A 175 5.58 -5.86 -4.71
N ASP A 176 5.76 -5.01 -5.72
CA ASP A 176 6.67 -5.33 -6.85
C ASP A 176 8.13 -5.17 -6.42
N ARG A 177 8.79 -6.28 -6.11
CA ARG A 177 10.19 -6.34 -5.64
C ARG A 177 11.18 -5.68 -6.60
N LYS A 178 10.91 -5.69 -7.89
CA LYS A 178 11.77 -5.06 -8.91
C LYS A 178 11.84 -3.55 -8.74
N LEU A 179 10.79 -2.95 -8.18
CA LEU A 179 10.69 -1.51 -7.91
C LEU A 179 11.22 -1.10 -6.53
N ILE A 180 11.70 -2.05 -5.72
CA ILE A 180 12.23 -1.75 -4.38
C ILE A 180 13.74 -1.58 -4.43
N ASP A 181 14.23 -0.43 -3.97
CA ASP A 181 15.63 -0.19 -3.67
C ASP A 181 15.93 -0.48 -2.20
N LEU A 182 16.47 -1.67 -1.93
CA LEU A 182 16.76 -2.12 -0.57
C LEU A 182 17.75 -1.22 0.16
N SER A 183 18.60 -0.48 -0.55
CA SER A 183 19.58 0.42 0.06
C SER A 183 18.94 1.63 0.75
N LEU A 184 17.69 1.95 0.43
CA LEU A 184 16.94 3.04 1.06
C LEU A 184 16.16 2.58 2.30
N LEU A 185 15.95 1.27 2.47
CA LEU A 185 15.16 0.73 3.58
C LEU A 185 16.00 0.61 4.85
N SER A 186 15.39 0.95 5.98
CA SER A 186 15.98 0.65 7.29
C SER A 186 15.89 -0.87 7.59
N PRO A 187 16.73 -1.38 8.50
CA PRO A 187 16.60 -2.77 8.96
C PRO A 187 15.22 -3.12 9.50
N GLU A 188 14.54 -2.17 10.14
CA GLU A 188 13.18 -2.32 10.66
C GLU A 188 12.16 -2.47 9.52
N GLN A 189 12.28 -1.66 8.48
CA GLN A 189 11.41 -1.74 7.30
C GLN A 189 11.62 -3.06 6.54
N ILE A 190 12.86 -3.53 6.43
CA ILE A 190 13.17 -4.84 5.84
C ILE A 190 12.55 -5.98 6.66
N ARG A 191 12.67 -5.94 8.00
CA ARG A 191 12.03 -6.94 8.87
C ARG A 191 10.51 -6.94 8.70
N TYR A 192 9.89 -5.78 8.66
CA TYR A 192 8.46 -5.65 8.43
C TYR A 192 8.06 -6.26 7.08
N LEU A 193 8.79 -5.94 6.00
CA LEU A 193 8.53 -6.45 4.66
C LEU A 193 8.61 -7.99 4.61
N ASN A 194 9.65 -8.57 5.22
CA ASN A 194 9.80 -10.02 5.27
C ASN A 194 8.68 -10.69 6.08
N SER A 195 8.29 -10.13 7.23
CA SER A 195 7.15 -10.63 8.01
C SER A 195 5.83 -10.53 7.26
N TYR A 196 5.64 -9.46 6.49
CA TYR A 196 4.48 -9.29 5.62
C TYR A 196 4.43 -10.36 4.52
N TYR A 197 5.55 -10.65 3.88
CA TYR A 197 5.64 -11.72 2.88
C TYR A 197 5.41 -13.11 3.48
N GLU A 198 5.91 -13.38 4.68
CA GLU A 198 5.61 -14.62 5.40
C GLU A 198 4.10 -14.76 5.69
N LYS A 199 3.45 -13.68 6.14
CA LYS A 199 1.99 -13.63 6.38
C LYS A 199 1.22 -13.94 5.09
N ILE A 200 1.61 -13.35 3.96
CA ILE A 200 0.99 -13.63 2.66
C ILE A 200 1.12 -15.12 2.30
N ARG A 201 2.33 -15.68 2.35
CA ARG A 201 2.54 -17.10 2.04
C ARG A 201 1.70 -18.02 2.93
N ALA A 202 1.64 -17.72 4.23
CA ALA A 202 0.93 -18.54 5.19
C ALA A 202 -0.59 -18.54 4.98
N HIS A 203 -1.18 -17.44 4.53
CA HIS A 203 -2.63 -17.31 4.38
C HIS A 203 -3.12 -17.54 2.94
N VAL A 204 -2.43 -17.00 1.96
CA VAL A 204 -2.85 -17.09 0.56
C VAL A 204 -2.38 -18.39 -0.11
N GLY A 205 -1.17 -18.85 0.21
CA GLY A 205 -0.58 -20.03 -0.39
C GLY A 205 -1.44 -21.30 -0.27
N PRO A 206 -1.92 -21.67 0.93
CA PRO A 206 -2.81 -22.84 1.10
C PRO A 206 -4.11 -22.73 0.29
N GLU A 207 -4.67 -21.53 0.17
CA GLU A 207 -5.91 -21.31 -0.58
C GLU A 207 -5.71 -21.47 -2.09
N LEU A 208 -4.60 -20.96 -2.66
CA LEU A 208 -4.25 -21.17 -4.06
C LEU A 208 -4.10 -22.66 -4.39
N ARG A 209 -3.43 -23.42 -3.51
CA ARG A 209 -3.32 -24.88 -3.66
C ARG A 209 -4.69 -25.58 -3.56
N ARG A 210 -5.53 -25.18 -2.61
CA ARG A 210 -6.87 -25.73 -2.46
C ARG A 210 -7.70 -25.53 -3.74
N GLN A 211 -7.53 -24.39 -4.41
CA GLN A 211 -8.17 -24.07 -5.67
C GLN A 211 -7.45 -24.65 -6.90
N ARG A 212 -6.31 -25.34 -6.74
CA ARG A 212 -5.48 -25.89 -7.81
C ARG A 212 -4.95 -24.84 -8.77
N LEU A 213 -4.63 -23.65 -8.27
CA LEU A 213 -4.06 -22.53 -9.01
C LEU A 213 -2.52 -22.55 -8.91
N GLU A 214 -1.88 -23.58 -9.49
CA GLU A 214 -0.44 -23.82 -9.29
C GLU A 214 0.43 -22.67 -9.83
N GLU A 215 0.13 -22.14 -11.01
CA GLU A 215 0.86 -20.99 -11.57
C GLU A 215 0.81 -19.76 -10.67
N ALA A 216 -0.36 -19.48 -10.08
CA ALA A 216 -0.53 -18.38 -9.13
C ALA A 216 0.23 -18.66 -7.81
N TYR A 217 0.28 -19.92 -7.38
CA TYR A 217 1.05 -20.31 -6.22
C TYR A 217 2.55 -20.14 -6.45
N GLU A 218 3.08 -20.59 -7.58
CA GLU A 218 4.49 -20.40 -7.96
C GLU A 218 4.84 -18.91 -8.01
N TRP A 219 4.03 -18.11 -8.70
CA TRP A 219 4.19 -16.65 -8.72
C TRP A 219 4.20 -16.04 -7.33
N LEU A 220 3.32 -16.49 -6.42
CA LEU A 220 3.26 -16.01 -5.05
C LEU A 220 4.57 -16.31 -4.31
N GLN A 221 5.11 -17.52 -4.45
CA GLN A 221 6.37 -17.92 -3.82
C GLN A 221 7.52 -17.01 -4.30
N GLU A 222 7.66 -16.84 -5.62
CA GLU A 222 8.70 -15.97 -6.21
C GLU A 222 8.56 -14.50 -5.78
N SER A 223 7.31 -13.99 -5.74
CA SER A 223 7.02 -12.59 -5.39
C SER A 223 7.21 -12.27 -3.91
N THR A 224 7.30 -13.27 -3.06
CA THR A 224 7.40 -13.13 -1.60
C THR A 224 8.68 -13.72 -1.01
N GLU A 225 9.67 -14.08 -1.81
CA GLU A 225 11.00 -14.48 -1.30
C GLU A 225 11.61 -13.35 -0.43
N PRO A 226 12.36 -13.67 0.64
CA PRO A 226 13.03 -12.69 1.49
C PRO A 226 14.01 -11.78 0.78
#